data_974be90787ba7d589f5daf727cfa0809
#
_entry.id   974be90787ba7d589f5daf727cfa0809
#
_cell.length_a   1.000
_cell.length_b   1.000
_cell.length_c   1.000
_cell.angle_alpha   90.00
_cell.angle_beta   90.00
_cell.angle_gamma   90.00
#
_symmetry.space_group_name_H-M   'P 1'
#
loop_
_entity.id
_entity.type
_entity.pdbx_description
1 polymer ?
#
loop_
_entity_poly.entity_id
_entity_poly.type
_entity_poly.pdbx_seq_one_letter_code
_entity_poly.pdbx_strand_id
1 'polypeptide(L)'
;MLLQRKRKLLVHGDGSPTRRYVYAGDIVDALDTILHRGVIGQIYNIASKDEISNMDICRCLLSLFQIPYETEEELQKWTQFTEDRPFNDQRYATDGSKLAALGWEPKTSFEDGLKTTVDWYQRFGEIWWGDISRVLTSFPVVEGTEIWTREEHEALPSDEEPTAENGTVWTKKVWNSLQVSGEGV
;
A
#
# COMPACT_ATOMS: atom_id res chain seq x y z
N MET A 1 -6.16 -0.43 10.51
CA MET A 1 -6.27 -1.88 10.78
C MET A 1 -5.38 -2.33 11.94
N LEU A 2 -4.03 -2.17 11.92
CA LEU A 2 -3.16 -2.57 13.05
C LEU A 2 -3.52 -1.85 14.35
N LEU A 3 -3.56 -0.52 14.36
CA LEU A 3 -3.88 0.26 15.55
C LEU A 3 -5.27 -0.03 16.12
N GLN A 4 -6.28 -0.30 15.26
CA GLN A 4 -7.60 -0.74 15.71
C GLN A 4 -7.56 -2.03 16.53
N ARG A 5 -6.57 -2.90 16.23
CA ARG A 5 -6.33 -4.17 16.92
C ARG A 5 -5.29 -4.04 18.04
N LYS A 6 -4.93 -2.82 18.43
CA LYS A 6 -3.88 -2.51 19.41
C LYS A 6 -2.54 -3.18 19.09
N ARG A 7 -2.23 -3.31 17.80
CA ARG A 7 -0.96 -3.85 17.31
C ARG A 7 -0.05 -2.71 16.87
N LYS A 8 1.25 -2.95 16.91
CA LYS A 8 2.27 -2.00 16.47
C LYS A 8 2.20 -1.79 14.97
N LEU A 9 2.53 -0.57 14.54
CA LEU A 9 2.75 -0.25 13.13
C LEU A 9 4.06 -0.88 12.67
N LEU A 10 4.02 -1.58 11.56
CA LEU A 10 5.20 -2.22 10.97
C LEU A 10 5.90 -1.21 10.05
N VAL A 11 7.18 -0.96 10.32
CA VAL A 11 8.00 -0.01 9.58
C VAL A 11 9.16 -0.77 8.95
N HIS A 12 9.21 -0.80 7.62
CA HIS A 12 10.32 -1.40 6.88
C HIS A 12 11.51 -0.44 6.86
N GLY A 13 12.72 -0.98 7.15
CA GLY A 13 13.92 -0.18 7.28
C GLY A 13 13.86 0.79 8.45
N ASP A 14 14.41 1.98 8.27
CA ASP A 14 14.41 3.05 9.27
C ASP A 14 13.18 3.99 9.19
N GLY A 15 12.29 3.75 8.21
CA GLY A 15 11.12 4.58 7.97
C GLY A 15 11.38 5.93 7.31
N SER A 16 12.63 6.21 6.90
CA SER A 16 13.00 7.45 6.20
C SER A 16 12.51 7.55 4.75
N PRO A 17 12.27 6.44 4.00
CA PRO A 17 11.79 6.55 2.64
C PRO A 17 10.51 7.36 2.53
N THR A 18 10.47 8.26 1.55
CA THR A 18 9.33 9.15 1.30
C THR A 18 8.51 8.71 0.10
N ARG A 19 7.22 9.00 0.15
CA ARG A 19 6.29 8.80 -0.97
C ARG A 19 5.39 10.01 -1.12
N ARG A 20 4.87 10.19 -2.33
CA ARG A 20 3.84 11.20 -2.60
C ARG A 20 2.47 10.54 -2.55
N TYR A 21 1.62 11.06 -1.68
CA TYR A 21 0.30 10.52 -1.45
C TYR A 21 -0.76 11.37 -2.15
N VAL A 22 -1.74 10.70 -2.74
CA VAL A 22 -2.91 11.32 -3.36
C VAL A 22 -4.15 10.64 -2.78
N TYR A 23 -5.14 11.43 -2.40
CA TYR A 23 -6.41 10.89 -1.94
C TYR A 23 -7.16 10.19 -3.07
N ALA A 24 -7.81 9.07 -2.78
CA ALA A 24 -8.49 8.26 -3.79
C ALA A 24 -9.56 9.03 -4.58
N GLY A 25 -10.28 9.94 -3.92
CA GLY A 25 -11.26 10.80 -4.57
C GLY A 25 -10.62 11.73 -5.62
N ASP A 26 -9.46 12.30 -5.32
CA ASP A 26 -8.73 13.14 -6.27
C ASP A 26 -8.20 12.32 -7.46
N ILE A 27 -7.87 11.03 -7.25
CA ILE A 27 -7.51 10.13 -8.37
C ILE A 27 -8.70 9.92 -9.30
N VAL A 28 -9.91 9.74 -8.76
CA VAL A 28 -11.13 9.62 -9.56
C VAL A 28 -11.36 10.91 -10.40
N ASP A 29 -11.22 12.08 -9.80
CA ASP A 29 -11.31 13.38 -10.50
C ASP A 29 -10.22 13.49 -11.59
N ALA A 30 -9.01 12.98 -11.35
CA ALA A 30 -7.94 12.94 -12.33
C ALA A 30 -8.32 12.09 -13.54
N LEU A 31 -8.83 10.88 -13.29
CA LEU A 31 -9.27 9.97 -14.35
C LEU A 31 -10.41 10.56 -15.17
N ASP A 32 -11.39 11.20 -14.52
CA ASP A 32 -12.47 11.91 -15.20
C ASP A 32 -11.94 13.04 -16.08
N THR A 33 -10.98 13.83 -15.57
CA THR A 33 -10.33 14.90 -16.34
C THR A 33 -9.59 14.34 -17.55
N ILE A 34 -8.85 13.23 -17.40
CA ILE A 34 -8.14 12.59 -18.51
C ILE A 34 -9.12 12.06 -19.56
N LEU A 35 -10.22 11.43 -19.11
CA LEU A 35 -11.25 10.90 -20.00
C LEU A 35 -11.88 11.98 -20.89
N HIS A 36 -12.16 13.15 -20.33
CA HIS A 36 -12.88 14.23 -21.02
C HIS A 36 -11.98 15.24 -21.73
N ARG A 37 -10.72 15.40 -21.29
CA ARG A 37 -9.81 16.46 -21.79
C ARG A 37 -8.47 15.92 -22.27
N GLY A 38 -8.18 14.65 -22.01
CA GLY A 38 -6.92 14.02 -22.41
C GLY A 38 -6.84 13.80 -23.93
N VAL A 39 -5.63 13.69 -24.41
CA VAL A 39 -5.37 13.35 -25.81
C VAL A 39 -5.15 11.85 -25.91
N ILE A 40 -5.85 11.18 -26.82
CA ILE A 40 -5.76 9.73 -27.04
C ILE A 40 -4.32 9.33 -27.35
N GLY A 41 -3.85 8.24 -26.73
CA GLY A 41 -2.49 7.73 -26.90
C GLY A 41 -1.43 8.42 -26.03
N GLN A 42 -1.82 9.41 -25.21
CA GLN A 42 -0.89 10.08 -24.30
C GLN A 42 -0.89 9.46 -22.91
N ILE A 43 0.26 9.56 -22.23
CA ILE A 43 0.43 9.14 -20.82
C ILE A 43 0.34 10.36 -19.93
N TYR A 44 -0.41 10.26 -18.84
CA TYR A 44 -0.57 11.28 -17.81
C TYR A 44 -0.18 10.72 -16.45
N ASN A 45 0.70 11.40 -15.75
CA ASN A 45 1.04 11.08 -14.38
C ASN A 45 0.13 11.83 -13.42
N ILE A 46 -0.40 11.13 -12.43
CA ILE A 46 -1.14 11.72 -11.32
C ILE A 46 -0.13 11.93 -10.18
N ALA A 47 0.15 13.17 -9.83
CA ALA A 47 1.13 13.52 -8.82
C ALA A 47 0.55 14.48 -7.78
N SER A 48 1.03 14.36 -6.53
CA SER A 48 0.79 15.34 -5.48
C SER A 48 2.07 16.08 -5.12
N LYS A 49 1.94 17.13 -4.32
CA LYS A 49 3.06 17.88 -3.75
C LYS A 49 3.48 17.32 -2.39
N ASP A 50 2.59 16.57 -1.74
CA ASP A 50 2.77 16.07 -0.39
C ASP A 50 3.71 14.86 -0.38
N GLU A 51 4.95 15.11 0.01
CA GLU A 51 5.99 14.09 0.14
C GLU A 51 6.20 13.79 1.61
N ILE A 52 5.78 12.60 2.05
CA ILE A 52 5.67 12.21 3.43
C ILE A 52 6.53 10.96 3.68
N SER A 53 7.30 10.94 4.77
CA SER A 53 8.05 9.77 5.18
C SER A 53 7.16 8.72 5.85
N ASN A 54 7.61 7.46 5.85
CA ASN A 54 6.89 6.39 6.55
C ASN A 54 6.75 6.69 8.05
N MET A 55 7.77 7.31 8.67
CA MET A 55 7.69 7.71 10.08
C MET A 55 6.70 8.83 10.31
N ASP A 56 6.57 9.80 9.40
CA ASP A 56 5.57 10.87 9.53
C ASP A 56 4.15 10.32 9.40
N ILE A 57 3.94 9.32 8.53
CA ILE A 57 2.66 8.61 8.48
C ILE A 57 2.36 7.94 9.82
N CYS A 58 3.34 7.27 10.45
CA CYS A 58 3.15 6.66 11.77
C CYS A 58 2.72 7.72 12.80
N ARG A 59 3.37 8.88 12.83
CA ARG A 59 3.02 9.99 13.71
C ARG A 59 1.60 10.50 13.47
N CYS A 60 1.23 10.72 12.20
CA CYS A 60 -0.12 11.14 11.83
C CYS A 60 -1.17 10.11 12.24
N LEU A 61 -0.91 8.82 12.03
CA LEU A 61 -1.83 7.75 12.43
C LEU A 61 -2.01 7.70 13.94
N LEU A 62 -0.94 7.81 14.74
CA LEU A 62 -1.04 7.83 16.20
C LEU A 62 -1.89 9.03 16.66
N SER A 63 -1.68 10.20 16.06
CA SER A 63 -2.49 11.39 16.35
C SER A 63 -3.97 11.17 16.05
N LEU A 64 -4.30 10.59 14.88
CA LEU A 64 -5.70 10.30 14.50
C LEU A 64 -6.37 9.26 15.42
N PHE A 65 -5.60 8.34 15.98
CA PHE A 65 -6.08 7.37 16.97
C PHE A 65 -6.02 7.91 18.41
N GLN A 66 -5.66 9.19 18.59
CA GLN A 66 -5.55 9.83 19.91
C GLN A 66 -4.59 9.09 20.87
N ILE A 67 -3.54 8.51 20.31
CA ILE A 67 -2.50 7.84 21.06
C ILE A 67 -1.40 8.86 21.38
N PRO A 68 -1.27 9.31 22.64
CA PRO A 68 -0.26 10.30 23.01
C PRO A 68 1.14 9.68 23.01
N TYR A 69 2.13 10.45 22.57
CA TYR A 69 3.54 10.18 22.79
C TYR A 69 4.27 11.52 22.88
N GLU A 70 5.25 11.61 23.78
CA GLU A 70 6.05 12.81 23.97
C GLU A 70 7.51 12.59 23.56
N THR A 71 7.94 11.33 23.56
CA THR A 71 9.34 10.95 23.27
C THR A 71 9.39 9.90 22.14
N GLU A 72 10.56 9.79 21.50
CA GLU A 72 10.81 8.73 20.51
C GLU A 72 10.71 7.33 21.12
N GLU A 73 11.05 7.16 22.39
CA GLU A 73 10.90 5.88 23.11
C GLU A 73 9.43 5.48 23.25
N GLU A 74 8.55 6.45 23.43
CA GLU A 74 7.11 6.21 23.47
C GLU A 74 6.54 5.90 22.07
N LEU A 75 7.05 6.58 21.04
CA LEU A 75 6.72 6.26 19.65
C LEU A 75 7.11 4.82 19.32
N GLN A 76 8.27 4.33 19.78
CA GLN A 76 8.72 2.96 19.57
C GLN A 76 7.84 1.90 20.26
N LYS A 77 7.05 2.26 21.27
CA LYS A 77 6.05 1.33 21.83
C LYS A 77 4.97 0.99 20.81
N TRP A 78 4.71 1.86 19.88
CA TRP A 78 3.68 1.72 18.83
C TRP A 78 4.22 1.41 17.45
N THR A 79 5.53 1.37 17.28
CA THR A 79 6.20 1.00 16.03
C THR A 79 7.04 -0.26 16.22
N GLN A 80 7.16 -1.04 15.17
CA GLN A 80 8.04 -2.20 15.09
C GLN A 80 8.81 -2.10 13.79
N PHE A 81 10.11 -1.89 13.90
CA PHE A 81 10.99 -1.91 12.75
C PHE A 81 11.26 -3.34 12.30
N THR A 82 11.27 -3.53 11.00
CA THR A 82 11.55 -4.80 10.36
C THR A 82 12.57 -4.61 9.25
N GLU A 83 13.18 -5.69 8.81
CA GLU A 83 14.12 -5.67 7.70
C GLU A 83 13.52 -4.96 6.48
N ASP A 84 14.31 -4.14 5.80
CA ASP A 84 13.84 -3.48 4.59
C ASP A 84 13.84 -4.45 3.41
N ARG A 85 13.08 -4.12 2.40
CA ARG A 85 13.10 -4.87 1.14
C ARG A 85 14.48 -4.74 0.48
N PRO A 86 14.99 -5.80 -0.20
CA PRO A 86 16.30 -5.76 -0.85
C PRO A 86 16.50 -4.57 -1.80
N PHE A 87 15.40 -4.11 -2.42
CA PHE A 87 15.35 -2.94 -3.28
C PHE A 87 14.19 -2.06 -2.85
N ASN A 88 14.50 -0.96 -2.18
CA ASN A 88 13.52 0.04 -1.77
C ASN A 88 14.04 1.42 -2.14
N ASP A 89 13.36 2.06 -3.11
CA ASP A 89 13.72 3.42 -3.50
C ASP A 89 13.46 4.39 -2.35
N GLN A 90 14.45 5.26 -2.10
CA GLN A 90 14.34 6.27 -1.07
C GLN A 90 13.22 7.27 -1.36
N ARG A 91 12.98 7.58 -2.63
CA ARG A 91 12.07 8.63 -3.06
C ARG A 91 11.48 8.35 -4.43
N TYR A 92 10.19 8.64 -4.60
CA TYR A 92 9.55 8.73 -5.91
C TYR A 92 9.11 10.16 -6.18
N ALA A 93 9.68 10.80 -7.20
CA ALA A 93 9.25 12.12 -7.66
C ALA A 93 8.63 11.99 -9.06
N THR A 94 7.33 12.17 -9.14
CA THR A 94 6.57 12.07 -10.38
C THR A 94 6.20 13.47 -10.86
N ASP A 95 6.44 13.76 -12.15
CA ASP A 95 6.02 15.02 -12.77
C ASP A 95 4.55 14.94 -13.24
N GLY A 96 3.68 15.72 -12.64
CA GLY A 96 2.26 15.85 -12.97
C GLY A 96 1.90 17.04 -13.87
N SER A 97 2.90 17.78 -14.39
CA SER A 97 2.68 19.01 -15.13
C SER A 97 1.75 18.87 -16.33
N LYS A 98 1.81 17.72 -17.02
CA LYS A 98 0.97 17.43 -18.18
C LYS A 98 -0.51 17.30 -17.82
N LEU A 99 -0.84 16.70 -16.66
CA LEU A 99 -2.20 16.62 -16.17
C LEU A 99 -2.67 17.99 -15.62
N ALA A 100 -1.78 18.71 -14.95
CA ALA A 100 -2.08 20.07 -14.48
C ALA A 100 -2.42 21.02 -15.66
N ALA A 101 -1.77 20.85 -16.83
CA ALA A 101 -2.10 21.61 -18.03
C ALA A 101 -3.53 21.32 -18.56
N LEU A 102 -4.16 20.20 -18.19
CA LEU A 102 -5.57 19.91 -18.46
C LEU A 102 -6.51 20.55 -17.43
N GLY A 103 -5.97 21.26 -16.42
CA GLY A 103 -6.72 21.94 -15.37
C GLY A 103 -7.04 21.07 -14.16
N TRP A 104 -6.31 19.95 -13.95
CA TRP A 104 -6.46 19.14 -12.76
C TRP A 104 -5.34 19.41 -11.75
N GLU A 105 -5.73 19.55 -10.50
CA GLU A 105 -4.84 19.53 -9.33
C GLU A 105 -5.52 18.76 -8.19
N PRO A 106 -4.75 18.08 -7.30
CA PRO A 106 -5.33 17.47 -6.11
C PRO A 106 -5.93 18.54 -5.21
N LYS A 107 -7.14 18.29 -4.69
CA LYS A 107 -7.92 19.24 -3.87
C LYS A 107 -7.87 18.89 -2.38
N THR A 108 -7.59 17.62 -2.07
CA THR A 108 -7.62 17.09 -0.72
C THR A 108 -6.21 17.13 -0.15
N SER A 109 -6.03 17.74 1.02
CA SER A 109 -4.77 17.73 1.75
C SER A 109 -4.41 16.29 2.19
N PHE A 110 -3.12 16.03 2.46
CA PHE A 110 -2.71 14.74 2.98
C PHE A 110 -3.43 14.40 4.29
N GLU A 111 -3.52 15.36 5.20
CA GLU A 111 -4.15 15.19 6.52
C GLU A 111 -5.64 14.85 6.39
N ASP A 112 -6.39 15.59 5.56
CA ASP A 112 -7.82 15.34 5.35
C ASP A 112 -8.07 14.00 4.65
N GLY A 113 -7.27 13.68 3.64
CA GLY A 113 -7.33 12.42 2.93
C GLY A 113 -7.01 11.23 3.84
N LEU A 114 -5.96 11.34 4.67
CA LEU A 114 -5.60 10.30 5.64
C LEU A 114 -6.71 10.12 6.68
N LYS A 115 -7.23 11.22 7.24
CA LYS A 115 -8.34 11.16 8.20
C LYS A 115 -9.56 10.47 7.61
N THR A 116 -9.98 10.87 6.43
CA THR A 116 -11.13 10.26 5.74
C THR A 116 -10.89 8.77 5.48
N THR A 117 -9.67 8.39 5.10
CA THR A 117 -9.29 6.99 4.89
C THR A 117 -9.34 6.20 6.20
N VAL A 118 -8.81 6.74 7.31
CA VAL A 118 -8.86 6.11 8.62
C VAL A 118 -10.30 5.93 9.08
N ASP A 119 -11.14 6.96 8.97
CA ASP A 119 -12.56 6.92 9.32
C ASP A 119 -13.31 5.83 8.52
N TRP A 120 -13.00 5.68 7.23
CA TRP A 120 -13.57 4.64 6.40
C TRP A 120 -13.15 3.24 6.86
N TYR A 121 -11.85 3.02 7.12
CA TYR A 121 -11.35 1.73 7.60
C TYR A 121 -11.89 1.38 9.00
N GLN A 122 -12.11 2.36 9.85
CA GLN A 122 -12.72 2.13 11.17
C GLN A 122 -14.16 1.64 11.06
N ARG A 123 -14.91 2.15 10.09
CA ARG A 123 -16.34 1.83 9.93
C ARG A 123 -16.58 0.58 9.08
N PHE A 124 -15.81 0.42 8.02
CA PHE A 124 -16.12 -0.54 6.97
C PHE A 124 -15.01 -1.57 6.73
N GLY A 125 -13.82 -1.37 7.26
CA GLY A 125 -12.66 -2.19 6.92
C GLY A 125 -12.86 -3.69 7.17
N GLU A 126 -13.49 -4.08 8.28
CA GLU A 126 -13.77 -5.49 8.59
C GLU A 126 -14.90 -6.08 7.73
N ILE A 127 -15.92 -5.27 7.43
CA ILE A 127 -17.03 -5.69 6.58
C ILE A 127 -16.56 -5.88 5.13
N TRP A 128 -15.66 -4.99 4.68
CA TRP A 128 -15.17 -4.99 3.29
C TRP A 128 -14.14 -6.11 3.02
N TRP A 129 -13.18 -6.26 3.94
CA TRP A 129 -12.04 -7.16 3.74
C TRP A 129 -12.19 -8.53 4.39
N GLY A 130 -13.15 -8.69 5.31
CA GLY A 130 -13.27 -9.90 6.13
C GLY A 130 -12.07 -10.10 7.06
N ASP A 131 -11.68 -11.35 7.28
CA ASP A 131 -10.51 -11.66 8.11
C ASP A 131 -9.21 -11.43 7.34
N ILE A 132 -8.48 -10.41 7.78
CA ILE A 132 -7.16 -10.04 7.25
C ILE A 132 -6.04 -10.26 8.27
N SER A 133 -6.27 -11.06 9.29
CA SER A 133 -5.28 -11.25 10.39
C SER A 133 -3.91 -11.70 9.86
N ARG A 134 -3.90 -12.57 8.85
CA ARG A 134 -2.67 -13.09 8.24
C ARG A 134 -1.90 -12.08 7.38
N VAL A 135 -2.57 -11.10 6.78
CA VAL A 135 -1.88 -10.06 6.00
C VAL A 135 -1.37 -8.90 6.85
N LEU A 136 -1.72 -8.85 8.15
CA LEU A 136 -1.22 -7.86 9.10
C LEU A 136 0.14 -8.28 9.69
N THR A 137 1.06 -8.68 8.85
CA THR A 137 2.45 -9.08 9.16
C THR A 137 3.42 -8.35 8.25
N SER A 138 4.71 -8.36 8.58
CA SER A 138 5.75 -7.64 7.83
C SER A 138 5.88 -8.12 6.39
N PHE A 139 5.82 -9.43 6.19
CA PHE A 139 6.01 -10.08 4.88
C PHE A 139 4.97 -11.20 4.73
N PRO A 140 3.72 -10.87 4.38
CA PRO A 140 2.75 -11.91 4.07
C PRO A 140 3.16 -12.62 2.78
N VAL A 141 3.18 -13.94 2.81
CA VAL A 141 3.36 -14.78 1.62
C VAL A 141 1.98 -15.23 1.16
N VAL A 142 1.70 -15.05 -0.13
CA VAL A 142 0.43 -15.45 -0.74
C VAL A 142 0.71 -16.55 -1.77
N GLU A 143 0.17 -17.72 -1.56
CA GLU A 143 0.28 -18.85 -2.46
C GLU A 143 -1.13 -19.32 -2.88
N GLY A 144 -1.47 -19.09 -4.13
CA GLY A 144 -2.83 -19.32 -4.61
C GLY A 144 -3.84 -18.45 -3.86
N THR A 145 -4.75 -19.10 -3.11
CA THR A 145 -5.73 -18.42 -2.23
C THR A 145 -5.30 -18.40 -0.76
N GLU A 146 -4.18 -19.03 -0.44
CA GLU A 146 -3.67 -19.14 0.93
C GLU A 146 -2.68 -18.02 1.23
N ILE A 147 -2.73 -17.53 2.46
CA ILE A 147 -1.88 -16.45 2.95
C ILE A 147 -1.16 -16.96 4.20
N TRP A 148 0.16 -16.87 4.18
CA TRP A 148 1.05 -17.34 5.24
C TRP A 148 1.85 -16.17 5.82
N THR A 149 2.24 -16.28 7.07
CA THR A 149 3.35 -15.46 7.57
C THR A 149 4.67 -16.02 7.00
N ARG A 150 5.73 -15.21 6.97
CA ARG A 150 7.03 -15.67 6.49
C ARG A 150 7.53 -16.87 7.29
N GLU A 151 7.37 -16.82 8.61
CA GLU A 151 7.79 -17.90 9.52
C GLU A 151 6.99 -19.19 9.29
N GLU A 152 5.68 -19.08 9.06
CA GLU A 152 4.83 -20.23 8.72
C GLU A 152 5.24 -20.85 7.39
N HIS A 153 5.53 -20.01 6.38
CA HIS A 153 5.94 -20.46 5.07
C HIS A 153 7.33 -21.13 5.09
N GLU A 154 8.30 -20.56 5.81
CA GLU A 154 9.65 -21.12 5.98
C GLU A 154 9.65 -22.42 6.81
N ALA A 155 8.63 -22.61 7.66
CA ALA A 155 8.47 -23.84 8.47
C ALA A 155 7.76 -24.98 7.74
N LEU A 156 7.21 -24.73 6.54
CA LEU A 156 6.63 -25.80 5.74
C LEU A 156 7.73 -26.82 5.36
N PRO A 157 7.48 -28.13 5.48
CA PRO A 157 8.45 -29.13 5.10
C PRO A 157 8.85 -28.96 3.63
N SER A 158 10.15 -28.85 3.39
CA SER A 158 10.70 -28.73 2.03
C SER A 158 10.80 -30.08 1.31
N ASP A 159 9.90 -31.02 1.58
CA ASP A 159 10.00 -32.41 1.20
C ASP A 159 9.74 -32.72 -0.28
N GLU A 160 9.44 -31.73 -1.07
CA GLU A 160 9.39 -31.90 -2.52
C GLU A 160 10.33 -30.90 -3.19
N GLU A 161 11.42 -31.42 -3.79
CA GLU A 161 12.07 -30.64 -4.84
C GLU A 161 11.00 -30.18 -5.83
N PRO A 162 10.95 -28.89 -6.20
CA PRO A 162 9.94 -28.37 -7.12
C PRO A 162 10.06 -29.14 -8.44
N THR A 163 9.19 -30.13 -8.63
CA THR A 163 9.03 -30.74 -9.94
C THR A 163 8.52 -29.69 -10.90
N ALA A 164 8.85 -29.80 -12.18
CA ALA A 164 8.44 -28.82 -13.20
C ALA A 164 6.90 -28.64 -13.28
N GLU A 165 6.12 -29.52 -12.66
CA GLU A 165 4.66 -29.45 -12.57
C GLU A 165 4.17 -28.72 -11.30
N ASN A 166 4.93 -28.79 -10.20
CA ASN A 166 4.63 -28.08 -8.94
C ASN A 166 5.52 -26.86 -8.75
N GLY A 167 6.36 -26.60 -9.72
CA GLY A 167 7.28 -25.48 -9.67
C GLY A 167 6.54 -24.19 -9.38
N THR A 168 6.72 -23.75 -8.18
CA THR A 168 6.31 -22.45 -7.67
C THR A 168 6.93 -21.35 -8.51
N VAL A 169 6.51 -21.27 -9.73
CA VAL A 169 6.77 -20.10 -10.51
C VAL A 169 5.54 -19.25 -10.34
N TRP A 170 5.54 -18.48 -9.28
CA TRP A 170 4.62 -17.40 -9.00
C TRP A 170 4.24 -16.62 -10.27
N THR A 171 5.21 -16.45 -11.16
CA THR A 171 5.07 -15.80 -12.45
C THR A 171 4.22 -16.57 -13.46
N LYS A 172 4.19 -17.91 -13.46
CA LYS A 172 3.51 -18.68 -14.49
C LYS A 172 2.01 -18.86 -14.22
N LYS A 173 1.58 -19.06 -12.98
CA LYS A 173 0.18 -19.24 -12.63
C LYS A 173 -0.62 -17.93 -12.71
N VAL A 174 -0.07 -16.85 -12.19
CA VAL A 174 -0.68 -15.51 -12.28
C VAL A 174 -0.71 -15.05 -13.74
N TRP A 175 0.35 -15.29 -14.50
CA TRP A 175 0.41 -14.92 -15.92
C TRP A 175 -0.59 -15.74 -16.75
N ASN A 176 -0.74 -17.04 -16.50
CA ASN A 176 -1.70 -17.88 -17.22
C ASN A 176 -3.15 -17.57 -16.84
N SER A 177 -3.45 -17.17 -15.60
CA SER A 177 -4.81 -16.75 -15.22
C SER A 177 -5.20 -15.41 -15.84
N LEU A 178 -4.24 -14.53 -16.08
CA LEU A 178 -4.47 -13.25 -16.79
C LEU A 178 -4.62 -13.43 -18.31
N GLN A 179 -4.05 -14.48 -18.88
CA GLN A 179 -4.22 -14.77 -20.32
C GLN A 179 -5.56 -15.45 -20.67
N VAL A 180 -6.17 -16.19 -19.74
CA VAL A 180 -7.48 -16.85 -19.97
C VAL A 180 -8.65 -15.86 -19.93
N SER A 181 -8.48 -14.67 -19.37
CA SER A 181 -9.51 -13.61 -19.37
C SER A 181 -9.44 -12.66 -20.59
N GLY A 182 -8.57 -12.92 -21.54
CA GLY A 182 -8.33 -12.05 -22.72
C GLY A 182 -8.96 -12.53 -24.03
N GLU A 183 -9.69 -13.64 -24.04
CA GLU A 183 -10.44 -14.07 -25.25
C GLU A 183 -11.93 -13.81 -25.06
N GLY A 184 -12.37 -12.67 -25.53
CA GLY A 184 -13.81 -12.42 -25.71
C GLY A 184 -14.26 -11.00 -25.40
N VAL A 185 -13.88 -10.03 -26.23
CA VAL A 185 -14.76 -8.96 -26.76
C VAL A 185 -14.15 -8.48 -28.07
#